data_19126ba4baf5777f7874f7ae7b210da3
#
_entry.id   19126ba4baf5777f7874f7ae7b210da3
#
_cell.length_a   1.000
_cell.length_b   1.000
_cell.length_c   1.000
_cell.angle_alpha   90.00
_cell.angle_beta   90.00
_cell.angle_gamma   90.00
#
_symmetry.space_group_name_H-M   'P 1'
#
loop_
_entity.id
_entity.type
_entity.pdbx_description
1 polymer ?
#
loop_
_entity_poly.entity_id
_entity_poly.type
_entity_poly.pdbx_seq_one_letter_code
_entity_poly.pdbx_strand_id
1 'polypeptide(L)'
;KILKADFVFGYTIRDVNLVYWNKRIADMKKGKKMERYKVILVDDEAEVIDMIEKKIHWNDLGFEVAGSATNGVKALELVEKLQPDVVLADIKMPYMDGLELSRRLNREYPNIYIMLCTGFDEFEYAKEAVHLEIKEYMLKPVNATELSESLTNLKHTLDREREEKLNVDIALLI
;
A
#
# COMPACT_ATOMS: atom_id res chain seq x y z
N LYS A 1 -31.64 -33.36 1.23
CA LYS A 1 -31.13 -32.77 -0.04
C LYS A 1 -30.00 -31.85 0.37
N ILE A 2 -28.79 -32.41 0.43
CA ILE A 2 -27.54 -31.63 0.64
C ILE A 2 -27.28 -30.97 -0.69
N LEU A 3 -27.31 -29.64 -0.70
CA LEU A 3 -27.05 -28.84 -1.91
C LEU A 3 -25.64 -29.11 -2.42
N LYS A 4 -25.52 -29.44 -3.70
CA LYS A 4 -24.27 -29.69 -4.44
C LYS A 4 -23.31 -28.47 -4.46
N ALA A 5 -23.62 -27.42 -3.73
CA ALA A 5 -22.91 -26.14 -3.70
C ALA A 5 -21.82 -26.04 -2.64
N ASP A 6 -21.69 -27.03 -1.73
CA ASP A 6 -20.76 -26.95 -0.61
C ASP A 6 -19.35 -27.50 -0.89
N PHE A 7 -19.10 -27.94 -2.11
CA PHE A 7 -17.81 -28.54 -2.47
C PHE A 7 -17.17 -27.84 -3.68
N VAL A 8 -16.04 -27.23 -3.49
CA VAL A 8 -15.12 -26.81 -4.56
C VAL A 8 -13.85 -27.63 -4.43
N PHE A 9 -13.50 -28.39 -5.45
CA PHE A 9 -12.34 -29.28 -5.48
C PHE A 9 -12.26 -30.30 -4.33
N GLY A 10 -13.39 -30.78 -3.83
CA GLY A 10 -13.42 -31.79 -2.74
C GLY A 10 -13.30 -31.22 -1.33
N TYR A 11 -13.33 -29.91 -1.15
CA TYR A 11 -13.30 -29.24 0.15
C TYR A 11 -14.57 -28.46 0.40
N THR A 12 -15.03 -28.41 1.65
CA THR A 12 -16.08 -27.47 2.07
C THR A 12 -15.48 -26.08 2.27
N ILE A 13 -16.32 -25.03 2.24
CA ILE A 13 -15.92 -23.65 2.55
C ILE A 13 -15.25 -23.55 3.91
N ARG A 14 -15.73 -24.34 4.85
CA ARG A 14 -15.16 -24.45 6.20
C ARG A 14 -13.76 -25.05 6.16
N ASP A 15 -13.52 -26.00 5.28
CA ASP A 15 -12.22 -26.65 5.07
C ASP A 15 -11.23 -25.71 4.35
N VAL A 16 -11.69 -24.93 3.39
CA VAL A 16 -10.86 -23.93 2.69
C VAL A 16 -10.41 -22.84 3.65
N ASN A 17 -11.30 -22.33 4.49
CA ASN A 17 -10.95 -21.38 5.54
C ASN A 17 -9.97 -22.00 6.54
N LEU A 18 -10.23 -23.23 6.97
CA LEU A 18 -9.38 -23.96 7.92
C LEU A 18 -8.00 -24.25 7.32
N VAL A 19 -7.92 -24.63 6.05
CA VAL A 19 -6.66 -24.87 5.33
C VAL A 19 -5.88 -23.57 5.18
N TYR A 20 -6.55 -22.47 4.83
CA TYR A 20 -5.91 -21.15 4.75
C TYR A 20 -5.35 -20.69 6.10
N TRP A 21 -6.15 -20.77 7.18
CA TRP A 21 -5.72 -20.40 8.52
C TRP A 21 -4.63 -21.32 9.05
N ASN A 22 -4.75 -22.63 8.83
CA ASN A 22 -3.71 -23.59 9.22
C ASN A 22 -2.41 -23.35 8.47
N LYS A 23 -2.47 -23.02 7.17
CA LYS A 23 -1.29 -22.64 6.40
C LYS A 23 -0.67 -21.34 6.93
N ARG A 24 -1.49 -20.31 7.21
CA ARG A 24 -1.04 -19.03 7.79
C ARG A 24 -0.40 -19.24 9.17
N ILE A 25 -1.02 -20.05 10.04
CA ILE A 25 -0.47 -20.41 11.35
C ILE A 25 0.82 -21.23 11.19
N ALA A 26 0.87 -22.16 10.24
CA ALA A 26 2.06 -22.97 9.96
C ALA A 26 3.22 -22.11 9.41
N ASP A 27 2.93 -21.16 8.54
CA ASP A 27 3.91 -20.22 8.00
C ASP A 27 4.44 -19.29 9.11
N MET A 28 3.57 -18.81 10.02
CA MET A 28 3.97 -18.05 11.20
C MET A 28 4.85 -18.90 12.15
N LYS A 29 4.48 -20.16 12.42
CA LYS A 29 5.26 -21.08 13.28
C LYS A 29 6.60 -21.45 12.66
N LYS A 30 6.72 -21.46 11.33
CA LYS A 30 7.97 -21.72 10.61
C LYS A 30 8.83 -20.47 10.43
N GLY A 31 8.44 -19.32 11.01
CA GLY A 31 9.16 -18.06 10.84
C GLY A 31 9.12 -17.56 9.38
N LYS A 32 8.20 -18.08 8.56
CA LYS A 32 8.02 -17.59 7.20
C LYS A 32 7.46 -16.18 7.30
N LYS A 33 8.27 -15.21 6.90
CA LYS A 33 7.93 -13.79 6.95
C LYS A 33 6.65 -13.59 6.14
N MET A 34 5.62 -13.02 6.77
CA MET A 34 4.42 -12.60 6.03
C MET A 34 4.87 -11.71 4.88
N GLU A 35 4.27 -11.91 3.72
CA GLU A 35 4.54 -11.08 2.54
C GLU A 35 4.31 -9.61 2.91
N ARG A 36 5.36 -8.81 2.77
CA ARG A 36 5.34 -7.39 3.13
C ARG A 36 4.60 -6.61 2.07
N TYR A 37 4.02 -5.51 2.51
CA TYR A 37 3.45 -4.52 1.59
C TYR A 37 4.56 -3.76 0.89
N LYS A 38 4.44 -3.62 -0.43
CA LYS A 38 5.42 -2.92 -1.25
C LYS A 38 5.16 -1.43 -1.26
N VAL A 39 6.21 -0.65 -1.01
CA VAL A 39 6.17 0.81 -1.05
C VAL A 39 7.07 1.31 -2.18
N ILE A 40 6.60 2.30 -2.94
CA ILE A 40 7.43 3.11 -3.85
C ILE A 40 7.59 4.49 -3.24
N LEU A 41 8.84 4.97 -3.18
CA LEU A 41 9.18 6.33 -2.77
C LEU A 41 9.37 7.20 -4.01
N VAL A 42 8.74 8.38 -4.03
CA VAL A 42 8.80 9.30 -5.18
C VAL A 42 9.11 10.71 -4.70
N ASP A 43 10.29 11.20 -5.05
CA ASP A 43 10.77 12.54 -4.70
C ASP A 43 11.86 12.93 -5.70
N ASP A 44 11.89 14.17 -6.17
CA ASP A 44 12.93 14.61 -7.11
C ASP A 44 14.28 14.84 -6.42
N GLU A 45 14.27 14.93 -5.09
CA GLU A 45 15.48 15.00 -4.25
C GLU A 45 15.89 13.58 -3.80
N ALA A 46 16.91 13.01 -4.44
CA ALA A 46 17.40 11.66 -4.12
C ALA A 46 17.86 11.52 -2.66
N GLU A 47 18.36 12.59 -2.05
CA GLU A 47 18.75 12.65 -0.64
C GLU A 47 17.56 12.46 0.30
N VAL A 48 16.37 12.96 -0.06
CA VAL A 48 15.14 12.79 0.71
C VAL A 48 14.70 11.32 0.65
N ILE A 49 14.74 10.70 -0.52
CA ILE A 49 14.47 9.26 -0.68
C ILE A 49 15.40 8.43 0.21
N ASP A 50 16.70 8.66 0.10
CA ASP A 50 17.75 7.94 0.86
C ASP A 50 17.55 8.11 2.38
N MET A 51 17.20 9.32 2.81
CA MET A 51 16.93 9.63 4.21
C MET A 51 15.71 8.85 4.73
N ILE A 52 14.60 8.86 3.99
CA ILE A 52 13.36 8.17 4.35
C ILE A 52 13.60 6.65 4.38
N GLU A 53 14.27 6.11 3.36
CA GLU A 53 14.56 4.68 3.27
C GLU A 53 15.41 4.18 4.45
N LYS A 54 16.41 4.96 4.88
CA LYS A 54 17.30 4.60 5.99
C LYS A 54 16.71 4.83 7.38
N LYS A 55 15.88 5.85 7.56
CA LYS A 55 15.36 6.21 8.88
C LYS A 55 14.18 5.34 9.32
N ILE A 56 13.45 4.75 8.39
CA ILE A 56 12.27 3.94 8.69
C ILE A 56 12.65 2.48 8.76
N HIS A 57 12.23 1.80 9.83
CA HIS A 57 12.40 0.36 9.99
C HIS A 57 11.28 -0.40 9.24
N TRP A 58 11.26 -0.26 7.91
CA TRP A 58 10.22 -0.79 7.01
C TRP A 58 9.83 -2.22 7.31
N ASN A 59 10.83 -3.07 7.49
CA ASN A 59 10.63 -4.49 7.72
C ASN A 59 9.85 -4.79 9.01
N ASP A 60 10.10 -4.02 10.06
CA ASP A 60 9.46 -4.20 11.37
C ASP A 60 8.00 -3.73 11.31
N LEU A 61 7.73 -2.74 10.47
CA LEU A 61 6.38 -2.25 10.20
C LEU A 61 5.58 -3.12 9.22
N GLY A 62 6.20 -4.14 8.62
CA GLY A 62 5.53 -5.03 7.66
C GLY A 62 5.52 -4.52 6.22
N PHE A 63 6.39 -3.58 5.89
CA PHE A 63 6.57 -3.01 4.56
C PHE A 63 7.96 -3.32 4.00
N GLU A 64 8.13 -3.11 2.69
CA GLU A 64 9.42 -3.09 2.01
C GLU A 64 9.43 -2.01 0.93
N VAL A 65 10.54 -1.29 0.81
CA VAL A 65 10.73 -0.36 -0.30
C VAL A 65 11.07 -1.17 -1.55
N ALA A 66 10.13 -1.23 -2.48
CA ALA A 66 10.26 -2.00 -3.72
C ALA A 66 11.00 -1.21 -4.82
N GLY A 67 11.00 0.11 -4.71
CA GLY A 67 11.69 0.98 -5.66
C GLY A 67 11.48 2.46 -5.35
N SER A 68 12.18 3.29 -6.10
CA SER A 68 12.05 4.75 -6.00
C SER A 68 12.09 5.41 -7.36
N ALA A 69 11.47 6.59 -7.47
CA ALA A 69 11.43 7.39 -8.68
C ALA A 69 11.64 8.88 -8.37
N THR A 70 12.16 9.62 -9.34
CA THR A 70 12.47 11.05 -9.21
C THR A 70 11.41 11.96 -9.85
N ASN A 71 10.30 11.42 -10.30
CA ASN A 71 9.13 12.15 -10.81
C ASN A 71 7.96 11.21 -11.03
N GLY A 72 6.77 11.78 -11.24
CA GLY A 72 5.54 11.02 -11.42
C GLY A 72 5.52 10.11 -12.65
N VAL A 73 6.20 10.47 -13.74
CA VAL A 73 6.26 9.64 -14.97
C VAL A 73 6.98 8.33 -14.68
N LYS A 74 8.18 8.40 -14.10
CA LYS A 74 8.95 7.21 -13.70
C LYS A 74 8.22 6.40 -12.62
N ALA A 75 7.49 7.08 -11.72
CA ALA A 75 6.69 6.40 -10.71
C ALA A 75 5.60 5.52 -11.34
N LEU A 76 4.90 5.99 -12.38
CA LEU A 76 3.90 5.18 -13.10
C LEU A 76 4.52 3.95 -13.75
N GLU A 77 5.71 4.07 -14.36
CA GLU A 77 6.43 2.90 -14.92
C GLU A 77 6.76 1.86 -13.85
N LEU A 78 7.16 2.31 -12.65
CA LEU A 78 7.42 1.42 -11.52
C LEU A 78 6.14 0.81 -10.97
N VAL A 79 5.04 1.56 -10.91
CA VAL A 79 3.74 1.07 -10.48
C VAL A 79 3.26 -0.07 -11.38
N GLU A 80 3.34 0.11 -12.69
CA GLU A 80 2.97 -0.93 -13.66
C GLU A 80 3.82 -2.21 -13.47
N LYS A 81 5.13 -2.04 -13.28
CA LYS A 81 6.08 -3.14 -13.18
C LYS A 81 6.03 -3.87 -11.84
N LEU A 82 5.95 -3.13 -10.74
CA LEU A 82 6.13 -3.67 -9.38
C LEU A 82 4.82 -3.93 -8.65
N GLN A 83 3.71 -3.33 -9.11
CA GLN A 83 2.38 -3.44 -8.48
C GLN A 83 2.48 -3.19 -6.97
N PRO A 84 2.86 -1.95 -6.54
CA PRO A 84 3.00 -1.63 -5.13
C PRO A 84 1.65 -1.53 -4.43
N ASP A 85 1.66 -1.66 -3.11
CA ASP A 85 0.50 -1.42 -2.25
C ASP A 85 0.40 0.06 -1.86
N VAL A 86 1.55 0.75 -1.77
CA VAL A 86 1.64 2.13 -1.29
C VAL A 86 2.58 2.95 -2.18
N VAL A 87 2.19 4.19 -2.46
CA VAL A 87 3.04 5.21 -3.08
C VAL A 87 3.17 6.37 -2.11
N LEU A 88 4.38 6.65 -1.64
CA LEU A 88 4.73 7.84 -0.87
C LEU A 88 5.41 8.84 -1.81
N ALA A 89 4.75 9.95 -2.12
CA ALA A 89 5.21 10.88 -3.14
C ALA A 89 5.31 12.32 -2.63
N ASP A 90 6.34 13.02 -3.08
CA ASP A 90 6.36 14.48 -3.01
C ASP A 90 5.33 15.10 -3.95
N ILE A 91 4.82 16.28 -3.60
CA ILE A 91 3.91 17.01 -4.47
C ILE A 91 4.68 17.73 -5.57
N LYS A 92 5.71 18.47 -5.23
CA LYS A 92 6.46 19.28 -6.21
C LYS A 92 7.57 18.48 -6.88
N MET A 93 7.27 17.97 -8.04
CA MET A 93 8.24 17.25 -8.87
C MET A 93 8.18 17.72 -10.32
N PRO A 94 9.29 17.64 -11.07
CA PRO A 94 9.30 17.98 -12.50
C PRO A 94 8.51 16.96 -13.32
N TYR A 95 8.03 17.39 -14.50
CA TYR A 95 7.30 16.63 -15.52
C TYR A 95 5.91 16.19 -15.12
N MET A 96 5.74 15.56 -13.97
CA MET A 96 4.47 15.16 -13.38
C MET A 96 4.58 15.30 -11.87
N ASP A 97 3.77 16.18 -11.32
CA ASP A 97 3.69 16.41 -9.88
C ASP A 97 2.95 15.30 -9.15
N GLY A 98 2.99 15.32 -7.80
CA GLY A 98 2.36 14.29 -6.96
C GLY A 98 0.84 14.30 -7.06
N LEU A 99 0.20 15.43 -7.35
CA LEU A 99 -1.25 15.50 -7.51
C LEU A 99 -1.72 14.88 -8.83
N GLU A 100 -1.03 15.17 -9.93
CA GLU A 100 -1.32 14.53 -11.22
C GLU A 100 -1.02 13.03 -11.17
N LEU A 101 0.07 12.62 -10.51
CA LEU A 101 0.35 11.22 -10.24
C LEU A 101 -0.81 10.57 -9.48
N SER A 102 -1.30 11.22 -8.42
CA SER A 102 -2.41 10.73 -7.61
C SER A 102 -3.71 10.58 -8.39
N ARG A 103 -4.04 11.54 -9.28
CA ARG A 103 -5.21 11.44 -10.16
C ARG A 103 -5.14 10.22 -11.06
N ARG A 104 -3.97 9.96 -11.64
CA ARG A 104 -3.77 8.78 -12.51
C ARG A 104 -3.85 7.49 -11.72
N LEU A 105 -3.20 7.41 -10.57
CA LEU A 105 -3.24 6.25 -9.71
C LEU A 105 -4.66 5.92 -9.26
N ASN A 106 -5.42 6.90 -8.79
CA ASN A 106 -6.82 6.68 -8.38
C ASN A 106 -7.69 6.15 -9.51
N ARG A 107 -7.44 6.58 -10.75
CA ARG A 107 -8.21 6.14 -11.92
C ARG A 107 -7.81 4.76 -12.40
N GLU A 108 -6.50 4.47 -12.46
CA GLU A 108 -5.95 3.30 -13.13
C GLU A 108 -5.60 2.17 -12.14
N TYR A 109 -5.30 2.52 -10.88
CA TYR A 109 -4.86 1.61 -9.82
C TYR A 109 -5.54 1.93 -8.47
N PRO A 110 -6.88 1.82 -8.37
CA PRO A 110 -7.66 2.32 -7.23
C PRO A 110 -7.35 1.61 -5.90
N ASN A 111 -6.63 0.49 -5.93
CA ASN A 111 -6.23 -0.24 -4.73
C ASN A 111 -4.89 0.22 -4.14
N ILE A 112 -4.19 1.16 -4.79
CA ILE A 112 -2.93 1.70 -4.29
C ILE A 112 -3.23 2.81 -3.28
N TYR A 113 -2.62 2.72 -2.10
CA TYR A 113 -2.66 3.79 -1.12
C TYR A 113 -1.67 4.89 -1.48
N ILE A 114 -2.15 6.12 -1.47
CA ILE A 114 -1.35 7.30 -1.80
C ILE A 114 -1.14 8.11 -0.53
N MET A 115 0.13 8.34 -0.21
CA MET A 115 0.59 9.24 0.84
C MET A 115 1.35 10.39 0.18
N LEU A 116 0.97 11.63 0.44
CA LEU A 116 1.65 12.80 -0.11
C LEU A 116 2.48 13.51 0.94
N CYS A 117 3.68 13.91 0.56
CA CYS A 117 4.55 14.80 1.33
C CYS A 117 4.57 16.18 0.69
N THR A 118 4.63 17.23 1.49
CA THR A 118 4.56 18.61 1.01
C THR A 118 5.35 19.56 1.88
N GLY A 119 5.85 20.67 1.29
CA GLY A 119 6.42 21.79 2.03
C GLY A 119 5.37 22.68 2.71
N PHE A 120 5.80 23.50 3.64
CA PHE A 120 4.94 24.37 4.47
C PHE A 120 4.08 25.38 3.69
N ASP A 121 4.51 25.80 2.50
CA ASP A 121 3.86 26.86 1.72
C ASP A 121 2.76 26.36 0.78
N GLU A 122 2.30 25.11 0.93
CA GLU A 122 1.50 24.40 -0.07
C GLU A 122 0.06 24.11 0.38
N PHE A 123 -0.51 24.98 1.23
CA PHE A 123 -1.89 24.82 1.75
C PHE A 123 -2.96 24.66 0.64
N GLU A 124 -2.78 25.28 -0.51
CA GLU A 124 -3.72 25.14 -1.63
C GLU A 124 -3.71 23.70 -2.20
N TYR A 125 -2.57 23.03 -2.18
CA TYR A 125 -2.48 21.61 -2.59
C TYR A 125 -3.18 20.66 -1.60
N ALA A 126 -3.21 21.02 -0.31
CA ALA A 126 -3.96 20.25 0.69
C ALA A 126 -5.47 20.21 0.38
N LYS A 127 -6.04 21.31 -0.09
CA LYS A 127 -7.45 21.37 -0.51
C LYS A 127 -7.70 20.46 -1.70
N GLU A 128 -6.81 20.44 -2.69
CA GLU A 128 -6.93 19.60 -3.85
C GLU A 128 -6.75 18.12 -3.49
N ALA A 129 -5.83 17.81 -2.58
CA ALA A 129 -5.62 16.46 -2.05
C ALA A 129 -6.89 15.87 -1.41
N VAL A 130 -7.66 16.68 -0.68
CA VAL A 130 -8.96 16.25 -0.12
C VAL A 130 -9.93 15.84 -1.21
N HIS A 131 -10.00 16.57 -2.33
CA HIS A 131 -10.86 16.22 -3.46
C HIS A 131 -10.41 14.96 -4.21
N LEU A 132 -9.13 14.59 -4.08
CA LEU A 132 -8.55 13.40 -4.70
C LEU A 132 -8.65 12.14 -3.81
N GLU A 133 -9.33 12.23 -2.66
CA GLU A 133 -9.45 11.11 -1.70
C GLU A 133 -8.10 10.55 -1.25
N ILE A 134 -7.06 11.40 -1.19
CA ILE A 134 -5.75 11.02 -0.71
C ILE A 134 -5.85 10.64 0.76
N LYS A 135 -5.34 9.47 1.09
CA LYS A 135 -5.55 8.85 2.41
C LYS A 135 -4.67 9.46 3.49
N GLU A 136 -3.49 9.96 3.12
CA GLU A 136 -2.53 10.51 4.07
C GLU A 136 -1.77 11.68 3.46
N TYR A 137 -1.55 12.71 4.26
CA TYR A 137 -0.87 13.94 3.87
C TYR A 137 0.10 14.36 4.99
N MET A 138 1.38 14.47 4.65
CA MET A 138 2.44 14.76 5.61
C MET A 138 3.19 16.03 5.26
N LEU A 139 3.62 16.77 6.28
CA LEU A 139 4.46 17.94 6.08
C LEU A 139 5.94 17.57 6.05
N LYS A 140 6.69 18.17 5.13
CA LYS A 140 8.16 18.10 5.13
C LYS A 140 8.73 19.10 6.18
N PRO A 141 9.81 18.79 6.90
CA PRO A 141 10.59 17.55 6.76
C PRO A 141 9.87 16.35 7.35
N VAL A 142 9.89 15.22 6.62
CA VAL A 142 9.19 14.01 7.03
C VAL A 142 9.73 13.51 8.37
N ASN A 143 8.85 13.48 9.38
CA ASN A 143 9.18 12.97 10.70
C ASN A 143 9.09 11.44 10.71
N ALA A 144 10.20 10.76 11.08
CA ALA A 144 10.24 9.31 11.08
C ALA A 144 9.23 8.66 12.03
N THR A 145 8.96 9.27 13.19
CA THR A 145 7.95 8.77 14.14
C THR A 145 6.55 8.89 13.55
N GLU A 146 6.20 10.05 13.02
CA GLU A 146 4.91 10.31 12.38
C GLU A 146 4.67 9.36 11.21
N LEU A 147 5.65 9.21 10.31
CA LEU A 147 5.55 8.28 9.19
C LEU A 147 5.42 6.83 9.66
N SER A 148 6.13 6.43 10.71
CA SER A 148 6.02 5.07 11.26
C SER A 148 4.65 4.80 11.89
N GLU A 149 4.06 5.78 12.55
CA GLU A 149 2.70 5.70 13.10
C GLU A 149 1.66 5.60 11.97
N SER A 150 1.77 6.44 10.94
CA SER A 150 0.90 6.40 9.75
C SER A 150 1.00 5.05 9.04
N LEU A 151 2.21 4.53 8.82
CA LEU A 151 2.40 3.20 8.22
C LEU A 151 1.83 2.07 9.09
N THR A 152 1.92 2.17 10.41
CA THR A 152 1.31 1.20 11.32
C THR A 152 -0.21 1.18 11.17
N ASN A 153 -0.84 2.35 11.16
CA ASN A 153 -2.28 2.49 10.96
C ASN A 153 -2.70 1.99 9.56
N LEU A 154 -1.93 2.34 8.54
CA LEU A 154 -2.15 1.87 7.18
C LEU A 154 -2.07 0.34 7.08
N LYS A 155 -1.08 -0.27 7.75
CA LYS A 155 -0.96 -1.73 7.77
C LYS A 155 -2.22 -2.41 8.32
N HIS A 156 -2.79 -1.91 9.41
CA HIS A 156 -4.04 -2.43 9.96
C HIS A 156 -5.20 -2.32 8.94
N THR A 157 -5.25 -1.23 8.19
CA THR A 157 -6.26 -1.04 7.14
C THR A 157 -6.06 -2.03 5.99
N LEU A 158 -4.83 -2.16 5.48
CA LEU A 158 -4.49 -3.10 4.40
C LEU A 158 -4.73 -4.57 4.80
N ASP A 159 -4.40 -4.93 6.04
CA ASP A 159 -4.65 -6.27 6.57
C ASP A 159 -6.16 -6.58 6.58
N ARG A 160 -6.98 -5.64 7.06
CA ARG A 160 -8.44 -5.78 7.08
C ARG A 160 -9.03 -5.89 5.68
N GLU A 161 -8.63 -5.01 4.75
CA GLU A 161 -9.12 -5.04 3.37
C GLU A 161 -8.74 -6.34 2.65
N ARG A 162 -7.53 -6.85 2.91
CA ARG A 162 -7.09 -8.15 2.38
C ARG A 162 -7.92 -9.30 2.93
N GLU A 163 -8.30 -9.26 4.21
CA GLU A 163 -9.18 -10.26 4.82
C GLU A 163 -10.61 -10.18 4.28
N GLU A 164 -11.16 -8.98 4.13
CA GLU A 164 -12.50 -8.76 3.57
C GLU A 164 -12.57 -9.25 2.11
N LYS A 165 -11.58 -8.91 1.29
CA LYS A 165 -11.49 -9.36 -0.10
C LYS A 165 -11.42 -10.89 -0.20
N LEU A 166 -10.62 -11.52 0.65
CA LEU A 166 -10.54 -12.99 0.70
C LEU A 166 -11.89 -13.61 1.07
N ASN A 167 -12.60 -13.04 2.04
CA ASN A 167 -13.92 -13.53 2.46
C ASN A 167 -14.97 -13.38 1.34
N VAL A 168 -14.92 -12.27 0.56
CA VAL A 168 -15.79 -12.08 -0.61
C VAL A 168 -15.47 -13.09 -1.70
N ASP A 169 -14.18 -13.31 -2.02
CA ASP A 169 -13.75 -14.28 -3.03
C ASP A 169 -14.20 -15.70 -2.66
N ILE A 170 -14.10 -16.07 -1.39
CA ILE A 170 -14.62 -17.35 -0.88
C ILE A 170 -16.15 -17.42 -1.01
N ALA A 171 -16.87 -16.35 -0.68
CA ALA A 171 -18.32 -16.32 -0.78
C ALA A 171 -18.84 -16.41 -2.24
N LEU A 172 -18.08 -15.92 -3.22
CA LEU A 172 -18.41 -16.01 -4.65
C LEU A 172 -18.11 -17.39 -5.26
N LEU A 173 -17.36 -18.25 -4.55
CA LEU A 173 -17.10 -19.64 -4.97
C LEU A 173 -18.21 -20.60 -4.53
N ILE A 174 -19.25 -20.12 -3.87
CA ILE A 174 -20.42 -20.87 -3.43
C ILE A 174 -21.55 -20.73 -4.45
#